data_5e9278ecb00a2938c1c7d85452fb9500
#
_entry.id   5e9278ecb00a2938c1c7d85452fb9500
#
_cell.length_a   1.000
_cell.length_b   1.000
_cell.length_c   1.000
_cell.angle_alpha   90.00
_cell.angle_beta   90.00
_cell.angle_gamma   90.00
#
_symmetry.space_group_name_H-M   'P 1'
#
loop_
_entity.id
_entity.type
_entity.pdbx_description
1 polymer ?
#
loop_
_entity_poly.entity_id
_entity_poly.type
_entity_poly.pdbx_seq_one_letter_code
_entity_poly.pdbx_strand_id
1 'polypeptide(L)'
;SALAQDCDFPFNIIVVDNHSTDGTTELLAEMASGDSRVVHIIPAKCDLGIGGCWNLAVHSEQCGEFAVQLDSDDVYSGPDTLTKIVNAFREQKCAMVVGTYQMTDFNMNPIPPGIIDHREWTEENGRNNALRINGLGAPRAFWTPLLRKLNLPNTSYGEDYAMGLRICREYRIGRIYDVLYCCRR
;
A
#
# COMPACT_ATOMS: atom_id res chain seq x y z
N SER A 1 -11.45 4.83 -6.16
CA SER A 1 -10.29 5.73 -6.04
C SER A 1 -9.11 5.24 -6.89
N ALA A 2 -8.77 3.93 -6.86
CA ALA A 2 -7.60 3.39 -7.58
C ALA A 2 -7.72 3.54 -9.11
N LEU A 3 -8.84 3.16 -9.73
CA LEU A 3 -9.06 3.32 -11.18
C LEU A 3 -9.13 4.78 -11.64
N ALA A 4 -9.38 5.72 -10.72
CA ALA A 4 -9.47 7.15 -11.00
C ALA A 4 -8.12 7.88 -10.87
N GLN A 5 -7.01 7.14 -10.74
CA GLN A 5 -5.69 7.76 -10.70
C GLN A 5 -5.30 8.32 -12.07
N ASP A 6 -4.81 9.56 -12.06
CA ASP A 6 -4.33 10.29 -13.25
C ASP A 6 -2.80 10.34 -13.19
N CYS A 7 -2.15 9.57 -14.06
CA CYS A 7 -0.70 9.48 -14.13
C CYS A 7 -0.24 9.20 -15.57
N ASP A 8 0.96 9.66 -15.89
CA ASP A 8 1.59 9.55 -17.21
C ASP A 8 2.33 8.21 -17.44
N PHE A 9 2.15 7.26 -16.54
CA PHE A 9 2.72 5.90 -16.59
C PHE A 9 1.63 4.84 -16.45
N PRO A 10 1.83 3.64 -16.99
CA PRO A 10 0.88 2.54 -16.82
C PRO A 10 0.89 2.03 -15.37
N PHE A 11 -0.29 1.60 -14.91
CA PHE A 11 -0.43 0.94 -13.62
C PHE A 11 -1.47 -0.18 -13.69
N ASN A 12 -1.34 -1.16 -12.81
CA ASN A 12 -2.30 -2.23 -12.58
C ASN A 12 -2.84 -2.20 -11.16
N ILE A 13 -4.06 -2.69 -10.99
CA ILE A 13 -4.69 -2.92 -9.68
C ILE A 13 -4.77 -4.42 -9.49
N ILE A 14 -3.91 -4.98 -8.66
CA ILE A 14 -3.88 -6.41 -8.38
C ILE A 14 -4.63 -6.66 -7.10
N VAL A 15 -5.75 -7.36 -7.21
CA VAL A 15 -6.60 -7.75 -6.07
C VAL A 15 -6.44 -9.23 -5.84
N VAL A 16 -5.98 -9.60 -4.65
CA VAL A 16 -5.93 -10.99 -4.21
C VAL A 16 -7.15 -11.27 -3.36
N ASP A 17 -8.11 -11.96 -3.94
CA ASP A 17 -9.33 -12.40 -3.27
C ASP A 17 -9.08 -13.73 -2.55
N ASN A 18 -8.91 -13.66 -1.25
CA ASN A 18 -8.60 -14.83 -0.42
C ASN A 18 -9.87 -15.64 -0.08
N HIS A 19 -10.60 -16.07 -1.11
CA HIS A 19 -11.82 -16.90 -1.03
C HIS A 19 -13.00 -16.19 -0.35
N SER A 20 -13.34 -14.99 -0.82
CA SER A 20 -14.52 -14.26 -0.36
C SER A 20 -15.82 -15.04 -0.59
N THR A 21 -16.79 -14.89 0.30
CA THR A 21 -18.07 -15.62 0.26
C THR A 21 -19.30 -14.69 0.21
N ASP A 22 -19.08 -13.40 0.00
CA ASP A 22 -20.08 -12.32 0.08
C ASP A 22 -20.40 -11.67 -1.28
N GLY A 23 -20.03 -12.31 -2.39
CA GLY A 23 -20.19 -11.78 -3.76
C GLY A 23 -19.02 -10.92 -4.24
N THR A 24 -17.96 -10.75 -3.44
CA THR A 24 -16.74 -9.99 -3.84
C THR A 24 -16.06 -10.67 -5.03
N THR A 25 -15.98 -11.99 -5.06
CA THR A 25 -15.34 -12.76 -6.15
C THR A 25 -15.99 -12.46 -7.50
N GLU A 26 -17.31 -12.48 -7.57
CA GLU A 26 -18.08 -12.23 -8.79
C GLU A 26 -17.91 -10.79 -9.26
N LEU A 27 -17.96 -9.84 -8.33
CA LEU A 27 -17.75 -8.43 -8.62
C LEU A 27 -16.34 -8.17 -9.18
N LEU A 28 -15.31 -8.75 -8.57
CA LEU A 28 -13.93 -8.61 -9.03
C LEU A 28 -13.71 -9.24 -10.40
N ALA A 29 -14.34 -10.37 -10.68
CA ALA A 29 -14.30 -11.01 -12.00
C ALA A 29 -14.95 -10.13 -13.08
N GLU A 30 -16.08 -9.49 -12.79
CA GLU A 30 -16.74 -8.54 -13.66
C GLU A 30 -15.84 -7.30 -13.91
N MET A 31 -15.28 -6.72 -12.86
CA MET A 31 -14.37 -5.57 -12.98
C MET A 31 -13.13 -5.90 -13.83
N ALA A 32 -12.52 -7.06 -13.62
CA ALA A 32 -11.35 -7.50 -14.39
C ALA A 32 -11.69 -7.77 -15.87
N SER A 33 -12.92 -8.17 -16.19
CA SER A 33 -13.37 -8.32 -17.57
C SER A 33 -13.64 -6.97 -18.26
N GLY A 34 -13.99 -5.94 -17.48
CA GLY A 34 -14.32 -4.61 -17.99
C GLY A 34 -13.13 -3.64 -18.09
N ASP A 35 -12.09 -3.81 -17.29
CA ASP A 35 -10.89 -2.95 -17.27
C ASP A 35 -9.63 -3.80 -17.17
N SER A 36 -8.82 -3.78 -18.21
CA SER A 36 -7.59 -4.57 -18.31
C SER A 36 -6.52 -4.23 -17.27
N ARG A 37 -6.67 -3.12 -16.56
CA ARG A 37 -5.80 -2.74 -15.44
C ARG A 37 -6.10 -3.51 -14.17
N VAL A 38 -7.30 -4.11 -14.07
CA VAL A 38 -7.72 -4.91 -12.91
C VAL A 38 -7.27 -6.35 -13.08
N VAL A 39 -6.46 -6.82 -12.17
CA VAL A 39 -5.95 -8.19 -12.12
C VAL A 39 -6.54 -8.87 -10.89
N HIS A 40 -7.43 -9.84 -11.10
CA HIS A 40 -8.07 -10.61 -10.04
C HIS A 40 -7.34 -11.94 -9.85
N ILE A 41 -6.84 -12.19 -8.65
CA ILE A 41 -6.12 -13.42 -8.29
C ILE A 41 -6.86 -14.11 -7.15
N ILE A 42 -7.21 -15.38 -7.35
CA ILE A 42 -7.70 -16.25 -6.27
C ILE A 42 -6.57 -17.22 -5.92
N PRO A 43 -6.05 -17.23 -4.68
CA PRO A 43 -5.01 -18.14 -4.25
C PRO A 43 -5.44 -19.60 -4.41
N ALA A 44 -4.49 -20.50 -4.71
CA ALA A 44 -4.79 -21.95 -4.76
C ALA A 44 -5.13 -22.55 -3.38
N LYS A 45 -4.74 -21.85 -2.29
CA LYS A 45 -4.98 -22.25 -0.91
C LYS A 45 -5.55 -21.08 -0.12
N CYS A 46 -6.41 -21.37 0.86
CA CYS A 46 -7.05 -20.40 1.74
C CYS A 46 -6.30 -20.16 3.06
N ASP A 47 -5.03 -20.54 3.14
CA ASP A 47 -4.20 -20.41 4.35
C ASP A 47 -3.28 -19.17 4.33
N LEU A 48 -3.54 -18.23 3.42
CA LEU A 48 -2.79 -16.99 3.35
C LEU A 48 -3.34 -15.96 4.33
N GLY A 49 -2.44 -15.36 5.09
CA GLY A 49 -2.68 -14.08 5.75
C GLY A 49 -2.56 -12.91 4.77
N ILE A 50 -2.76 -11.69 5.25
CA ILE A 50 -2.62 -10.46 4.45
C ILE A 50 -1.24 -10.40 3.77
N GLY A 51 -0.15 -10.64 4.52
CA GLY A 51 1.20 -10.63 3.97
C GLY A 51 1.43 -11.72 2.91
N GLY A 52 0.79 -12.88 3.03
CA GLY A 52 0.81 -13.94 2.03
C GLY A 52 0.09 -13.53 0.74
N CYS A 53 -1.06 -12.88 0.86
CA CYS A 53 -1.81 -12.33 -0.28
C CYS A 53 -0.99 -11.23 -0.98
N TRP A 54 -0.35 -10.36 -0.23
CA TRP A 54 0.53 -9.32 -0.80
C TRP A 54 1.72 -9.92 -1.53
N ASN A 55 2.37 -10.97 -0.99
CA ASN A 55 3.43 -11.66 -1.69
C ASN A 55 2.94 -12.21 -3.03
N LEU A 56 1.75 -12.81 -3.06
CA LEU A 56 1.18 -13.33 -4.30
C LEU A 56 0.97 -12.22 -5.33
N ALA A 57 0.43 -11.06 -4.92
CA ALA A 57 0.28 -9.89 -5.77
C ALA A 57 1.62 -9.36 -6.28
N VAL A 58 2.60 -9.20 -5.39
CA VAL A 58 3.93 -8.65 -5.70
C VAL A 58 4.74 -9.56 -6.63
N HIS A 59 4.58 -10.87 -6.51
CA HIS A 59 5.23 -11.85 -7.39
C HIS A 59 4.51 -12.06 -8.72
N SER A 60 3.32 -11.49 -8.92
CA SER A 60 2.65 -11.49 -10.21
C SER A 60 3.50 -10.79 -11.28
N GLU A 61 3.47 -11.30 -12.50
CA GLU A 61 4.10 -10.64 -13.67
C GLU A 61 3.47 -9.28 -13.98
N GLN A 62 2.24 -9.05 -13.52
CA GLN A 62 1.51 -7.79 -13.69
C GLN A 62 1.93 -6.72 -12.67
N CYS A 63 2.72 -7.07 -11.65
CA CYS A 63 3.21 -6.10 -10.67
C CYS A 63 4.35 -5.27 -11.26
N GLY A 64 4.18 -3.94 -11.26
CA GLY A 64 5.13 -2.98 -11.80
C GLY A 64 6.40 -2.80 -10.95
N GLU A 65 7.19 -1.79 -11.32
CA GLU A 65 8.43 -1.43 -10.62
C GLU A 65 8.20 -1.02 -9.16
N PHE A 66 7.06 -0.38 -8.89
CA PHE A 66 6.64 0.02 -7.55
C PHE A 66 5.30 -0.65 -7.22
N ALA A 67 5.17 -1.16 -6.00
CA ALA A 67 3.94 -1.69 -5.44
C ALA A 67 3.40 -0.73 -4.38
N VAL A 68 2.14 -0.33 -4.49
CA VAL A 68 1.47 0.59 -3.58
C VAL A 68 0.30 -0.11 -2.92
N GLN A 69 0.25 -0.06 -1.59
CA GLN A 69 -0.84 -0.63 -0.81
C GLN A 69 -2.11 0.22 -0.92
N LEU A 70 -3.24 -0.47 -1.00
CA LEU A 70 -4.56 0.07 -0.74
C LEU A 70 -5.39 -1.02 -0.05
N ASP A 71 -5.86 -0.75 1.15
CA ASP A 71 -6.76 -1.63 1.86
C ASP A 71 -8.17 -1.56 1.25
N SER A 72 -8.91 -2.66 1.27
CA SER A 72 -10.18 -2.78 0.53
C SER A 72 -11.29 -1.87 1.05
N ASP A 73 -11.20 -1.46 2.30
CA ASP A 73 -12.14 -0.55 2.98
C ASP A 73 -11.71 0.93 2.93
N ASP A 74 -10.54 1.23 2.35
CA ASP A 74 -9.95 2.56 2.30
C ASP A 74 -9.93 3.16 0.88
N VAL A 75 -9.56 4.42 0.75
CA VAL A 75 -9.47 5.11 -0.55
C VAL A 75 -8.26 6.05 -0.64
N TYR A 76 -7.72 6.22 -1.83
CA TYR A 76 -6.78 7.33 -2.10
C TYR A 76 -7.50 8.66 -2.03
N SER A 77 -6.85 9.68 -1.49
CA SER A 77 -7.45 11.00 -1.25
C SER A 77 -7.62 11.85 -2.51
N GLY A 78 -6.85 11.55 -3.56
CA GLY A 78 -6.87 12.32 -4.81
C GLY A 78 -6.43 11.51 -6.02
N PRO A 79 -6.61 12.05 -7.23
CA PRO A 79 -6.25 11.37 -8.46
C PRO A 79 -4.74 11.34 -8.73
N ASP A 80 -3.95 12.14 -8.03
CA ASP A 80 -2.50 12.31 -8.22
C ASP A 80 -1.66 11.50 -7.21
N THR A 81 -2.29 10.64 -6.42
CA THR A 81 -1.61 9.87 -5.36
C THR A 81 -0.47 9.01 -5.91
N LEU A 82 -0.71 8.24 -6.98
CA LEU A 82 0.34 7.38 -7.57
C LEU A 82 1.48 8.22 -8.17
N THR A 83 1.16 9.34 -8.82
CA THR A 83 2.16 10.26 -9.38
C THR A 83 3.07 10.82 -8.28
N LYS A 84 2.51 11.28 -7.17
CA LYS A 84 3.29 11.76 -6.02
C LYS A 84 4.19 10.68 -5.43
N ILE A 85 3.70 9.45 -5.31
CA ILE A 85 4.48 8.32 -4.80
C ILE A 85 5.66 7.98 -5.71
N VAL A 86 5.43 7.87 -7.02
CA VAL A 86 6.50 7.55 -7.97
C VAL A 86 7.55 8.66 -8.03
N ASN A 87 7.15 9.93 -7.98
CA ASN A 87 8.06 11.05 -7.89
C ASN A 87 8.89 11.01 -6.60
N ALA A 88 8.28 10.68 -5.47
CA ALA A 88 9.01 10.54 -4.21
C ALA A 88 10.09 9.43 -4.27
N PHE A 89 9.82 8.29 -4.91
CA PHE A 89 10.85 7.27 -5.14
C PHE A 89 12.05 7.81 -5.94
N ARG A 90 11.78 8.54 -7.01
CA ARG A 90 12.80 9.09 -7.91
C ARG A 90 13.63 10.19 -7.26
N GLU A 91 12.96 11.12 -6.57
CA GLU A 91 13.60 12.29 -5.94
C GLU A 91 14.35 11.92 -4.66
N GLN A 92 13.73 11.11 -3.80
CA GLN A 92 14.31 10.76 -2.51
C GLN A 92 15.24 9.54 -2.57
N LYS A 93 15.30 8.81 -3.70
CA LYS A 93 16.18 7.64 -3.92
C LYS A 93 16.04 6.63 -2.77
N CYS A 94 14.81 6.23 -2.49
CA CYS A 94 14.45 5.36 -1.37
C CYS A 94 13.91 4.01 -1.87
N ALA A 95 13.83 3.03 -0.97
CA ALA A 95 13.31 1.70 -1.28
C ALA A 95 11.86 1.48 -0.81
N MET A 96 11.37 2.38 0.02
CA MET A 96 10.00 2.43 0.51
C MET A 96 9.59 3.90 0.63
N VAL A 97 8.33 4.18 0.34
CA VAL A 97 7.71 5.49 0.60
C VAL A 97 6.56 5.31 1.55
N VAL A 98 6.45 6.17 2.53
CA VAL A 98 5.30 6.26 3.44
C VAL A 98 4.59 7.58 3.23
N GLY A 99 3.28 7.51 3.07
CA GLY A 99 2.41 8.68 2.95
C GLY A 99 1.83 9.11 4.28
N THR A 100 1.01 10.14 4.18
CA THR A 100 0.17 10.69 5.25
C THR A 100 -1.27 10.31 4.99
N TYR A 101 -2.00 9.98 6.03
CA TYR A 101 -3.41 9.61 5.90
C TYR A 101 -4.30 10.41 6.85
N GLN A 102 -5.56 10.49 6.47
CA GLN A 102 -6.62 11.07 7.27
C GLN A 102 -7.60 9.99 7.72
N MET A 103 -7.95 10.02 8.99
CA MET A 103 -9.03 9.19 9.50
C MET A 103 -10.38 9.80 9.10
N THR A 104 -11.26 8.99 8.52
CA THR A 104 -12.60 9.40 8.11
C THR A 104 -13.64 8.35 8.48
N ASP A 105 -14.91 8.74 8.53
CA ASP A 105 -16.02 7.80 8.45
C ASP A 105 -16.25 7.33 7.00
N PHE A 106 -17.20 6.42 6.78
CA PHE A 106 -17.54 5.93 5.44
C PHE A 106 -18.20 6.99 4.53
N ASN A 107 -18.66 8.12 5.09
CA ASN A 107 -19.16 9.29 4.35
C ASN A 107 -18.04 10.30 4.04
N MET A 108 -16.78 9.96 4.34
CA MET A 108 -15.60 10.79 4.14
C MET A 108 -15.53 12.01 5.07
N ASN A 109 -16.28 12.04 6.17
CA ASN A 109 -16.15 13.08 7.18
C ASN A 109 -14.93 12.78 8.04
N PRO A 110 -14.06 13.77 8.32
CA PRO A 110 -12.92 13.59 9.22
C PRO A 110 -13.36 13.19 10.63
N ILE A 111 -12.67 12.19 11.20
CA ILE A 111 -12.87 11.73 12.58
C ILE A 111 -11.54 11.78 13.36
N PRO A 112 -11.57 11.86 14.70
CA PRO A 112 -10.36 11.77 15.51
C PRO A 112 -9.60 10.45 15.25
N PRO A 113 -8.25 10.49 15.29
CA PRO A 113 -7.37 11.61 15.62
C PRO A 113 -7.10 12.59 14.47
N GLY A 114 -7.74 12.46 13.32
CA GLY A 114 -7.56 13.36 12.18
C GLY A 114 -6.44 12.91 11.24
N ILE A 115 -5.50 13.79 10.98
CA ILE A 115 -4.36 13.52 10.09
C ILE A 115 -3.23 12.86 10.87
N ILE A 116 -2.67 11.79 10.29
CA ILE A 116 -1.51 11.05 10.81
C ILE A 116 -0.39 11.15 9.79
N ASP A 117 0.65 11.90 10.11
CA ASP A 117 1.76 12.20 9.21
C ASP A 117 3.14 11.73 9.72
N HIS A 118 3.22 11.28 10.96
CA HIS A 118 4.45 10.81 11.60
C HIS A 118 5.64 11.76 11.44
N ARG A 119 5.41 13.08 11.58
CA ARG A 119 6.47 14.10 11.49
C ARG A 119 7.56 13.96 12.56
N GLU A 120 7.24 13.26 13.65
CA GLU A 120 8.20 12.89 14.69
C GLU A 120 9.28 11.91 14.19
N TRP A 121 9.03 11.22 13.07
CA TRP A 121 10.02 10.36 12.46
C TRP A 121 10.80 11.13 11.38
N THR A 122 11.99 11.61 11.72
CA THR A 122 12.87 12.39 10.84
C THR A 122 14.05 11.57 10.34
N GLU A 123 14.79 12.08 9.36
CA GLU A 123 16.05 11.47 8.91
C GLU A 123 17.12 11.46 10.02
N GLU A 124 17.15 12.47 10.87
CA GLU A 124 18.12 12.60 11.95
C GLU A 124 17.94 11.53 13.04
N ASN A 125 16.69 11.25 13.42
CA ASN A 125 16.39 10.19 14.40
C ASN A 125 16.30 8.79 13.75
N GLY A 126 16.24 8.74 12.43
CA GLY A 126 16.49 7.60 11.56
C GLY A 126 15.79 6.31 11.95
N ARG A 127 16.55 5.23 11.84
CA ARG A 127 16.06 3.84 12.01
C ARG A 127 15.49 3.56 13.39
N ASN A 128 16.04 4.17 14.43
CA ASN A 128 15.62 3.89 15.80
C ASN A 128 14.21 4.41 16.08
N ASN A 129 13.81 5.51 15.44
CA ASN A 129 12.49 6.07 15.66
C ASN A 129 11.37 5.25 14.99
N ALA A 130 11.69 4.50 13.95
CA ALA A 130 10.75 3.54 13.35
C ALA A 130 10.20 2.54 14.37
N LEU A 131 10.99 2.17 15.38
CA LEU A 131 10.58 1.28 16.47
C LEU A 131 9.61 1.93 17.48
N ARG A 132 9.45 3.25 17.43
CA ARG A 132 8.60 4.00 18.37
C ARG A 132 7.29 4.47 17.74
N ILE A 133 7.19 4.37 16.43
CA ILE A 133 6.03 4.82 15.67
C ILE A 133 5.02 3.69 15.59
N ASN A 134 3.78 3.97 15.94
CA ASN A 134 2.69 3.01 15.83
C ASN A 134 2.22 2.92 14.37
N GLY A 135 2.62 1.88 13.69
CA GLY A 135 2.48 1.77 12.25
C GLY A 135 3.50 2.62 11.51
N LEU A 136 3.47 2.66 10.20
CA LEU A 136 4.43 3.40 9.38
C LEU A 136 3.75 4.40 8.43
N GLY A 137 2.52 4.81 8.74
CA GLY A 137 1.72 5.67 7.85
C GLY A 137 0.98 4.89 6.76
N ALA A 138 0.26 5.62 5.90
CA ALA A 138 -0.43 5.10 4.73
C ALA A 138 -0.52 6.19 3.64
N PRO A 139 -0.56 5.81 2.34
CA PRO A 139 -0.27 4.48 1.83
C PRO A 139 1.19 4.11 2.02
N ARG A 140 1.48 2.82 2.05
CA ARG A 140 2.85 2.31 1.99
C ARG A 140 3.15 1.87 0.58
N ALA A 141 4.29 2.29 0.07
CA ALA A 141 4.74 1.91 -1.26
C ALA A 141 6.16 1.36 -1.19
N PHE A 142 6.47 0.41 -2.07
CA PHE A 142 7.70 -0.36 -2.04
C PHE A 142 8.32 -0.47 -3.43
N TRP A 143 9.63 -0.46 -3.49
CA TRP A 143 10.35 -0.88 -4.68
C TRP A 143 10.22 -2.40 -4.84
N THR A 144 9.48 -2.82 -5.85
CA THR A 144 9.07 -4.22 -6.05
C THR A 144 10.21 -5.22 -6.04
N PRO A 145 11.39 -4.98 -6.68
CA PRO A 145 12.49 -5.95 -6.65
C PRO A 145 12.99 -6.24 -5.24
N LEU A 146 13.04 -5.22 -4.36
CA LEU A 146 13.43 -5.44 -2.96
C LEU A 146 12.33 -6.18 -2.20
N LEU A 147 11.08 -5.80 -2.40
CA LEU A 147 9.95 -6.46 -1.73
C LEU A 147 9.88 -7.95 -2.08
N ARG A 148 10.09 -8.31 -3.36
CA ARG A 148 10.20 -9.70 -3.82
C ARG A 148 11.35 -10.46 -3.14
N LYS A 149 12.50 -9.82 -2.95
CA LYS A 149 13.66 -10.43 -2.28
C LYS A 149 13.39 -10.68 -0.79
N LEU A 150 12.72 -9.74 -0.13
CA LEU A 150 12.50 -9.82 1.31
C LEU A 150 11.30 -10.69 1.68
N ASN A 151 10.23 -10.65 0.94
CA ASN A 151 8.90 -11.21 1.20
C ASN A 151 8.29 -10.75 2.55
N LEU A 152 7.01 -10.44 2.53
CA LEU A 152 6.28 -10.15 3.75
C LEU A 152 6.05 -11.44 4.55
N PRO A 153 6.02 -11.40 5.89
CA PRO A 153 5.61 -12.55 6.68
C PRO A 153 4.15 -12.91 6.36
N ASN A 154 3.85 -14.20 6.27
CA ASN A 154 2.48 -14.68 6.00
C ASN A 154 1.63 -14.60 7.27
N THR A 155 1.27 -13.38 7.65
CA THR A 155 0.42 -13.05 8.81
C THR A 155 -0.66 -12.07 8.40
N SER A 156 -1.70 -11.93 9.23
CA SER A 156 -2.77 -10.95 9.03
C SER A 156 -2.67 -9.74 9.96
N TYR A 157 -1.51 -9.56 10.61
CA TYR A 157 -1.25 -8.40 11.47
C TYR A 157 0.27 -8.15 11.57
N GLY A 158 0.66 -6.89 11.37
CA GLY A 158 2.03 -6.43 11.53
C GLY A 158 3.00 -6.84 10.41
N GLU A 159 2.52 -7.43 9.32
CA GLU A 159 3.30 -7.82 8.14
C GLU A 159 3.96 -6.62 7.47
N ASP A 160 3.24 -5.51 7.38
CA ASP A 160 3.66 -4.23 6.84
C ASP A 160 4.73 -3.56 7.73
N TYR A 161 4.47 -3.53 9.04
CA TYR A 161 5.41 -2.98 10.02
C TYR A 161 6.72 -3.77 10.06
N ALA A 162 6.63 -5.10 10.06
CA ALA A 162 7.79 -5.99 10.00
C ALA A 162 8.61 -5.74 8.72
N MET A 163 7.95 -5.53 7.58
CA MET A 163 8.61 -5.21 6.32
C MET A 163 9.29 -3.84 6.38
N GLY A 164 8.62 -2.82 6.87
CA GLY A 164 9.19 -1.48 7.05
C GLY A 164 10.42 -1.50 7.96
N LEU A 165 10.39 -2.23 9.08
CA LEU A 165 11.54 -2.40 9.97
C LEU A 165 12.71 -3.12 9.28
N ARG A 166 12.45 -4.13 8.44
CA ARG A 166 13.50 -4.80 7.66
C ARG A 166 14.13 -3.86 6.65
N ILE A 167 13.32 -3.07 5.94
CA ILE A 167 13.80 -2.11 4.95
C ILE A 167 14.61 -0.99 5.61
N CYS A 168 14.12 -0.38 6.69
CA CYS A 168 14.79 0.74 7.33
C CYS A 168 16.16 0.40 7.94
N ARG A 169 16.49 -0.87 8.11
CA ARG A 169 17.83 -1.28 8.58
C ARG A 169 18.93 -0.97 7.58
N GLU A 170 18.64 -1.05 6.28
CA GLU A 170 19.65 -1.00 5.21
C GLU A 170 19.33 0.04 4.15
N TYR A 171 18.06 0.43 4.01
CA TYR A 171 17.58 1.29 2.97
C TYR A 171 16.89 2.54 3.52
N ARG A 172 16.89 3.60 2.74
CA ARG A 172 16.16 4.82 3.06
C ARG A 172 14.66 4.60 2.84
N ILE A 173 13.85 5.18 3.74
CA ILE A 173 12.41 5.31 3.59
C ILE A 173 12.10 6.78 3.31
N GLY A 174 11.47 7.01 2.17
CA GLY A 174 10.99 8.32 1.75
C GLY A 174 9.63 8.65 2.37
N ARG A 175 9.26 9.93 2.35
CA ARG A 175 8.02 10.43 2.97
C ARG A 175 7.31 11.44 2.12
N ILE A 176 5.98 11.41 2.23
CA ILE A 176 5.09 12.41 1.64
C ILE A 176 4.15 12.89 2.75
N TYR A 177 4.20 14.20 3.02
CA TYR A 177 3.41 14.83 4.07
C TYR A 177 2.03 15.34 3.58
N ASP A 178 1.79 15.31 2.27
CA ASP A 178 0.44 15.49 1.75
C ASP A 178 -0.45 14.31 2.13
N VAL A 179 -1.71 14.58 2.43
CA VAL A 179 -2.69 13.51 2.67
C VAL A 179 -2.94 12.77 1.36
N LEU A 180 -2.52 11.51 1.28
CA LEU A 180 -2.66 10.65 0.11
C LEU A 180 -3.71 9.56 0.28
N TYR A 181 -4.20 9.37 1.48
CA TYR A 181 -4.99 8.20 1.85
C TYR A 181 -6.06 8.58 2.88
N CYS A 182 -7.25 8.05 2.74
CA CYS A 182 -8.32 8.18 3.71
C CYS A 182 -8.58 6.80 4.32
N CYS A 183 -8.23 6.66 5.59
CA CYS A 183 -8.49 5.46 6.37
C CYS A 183 -9.89 5.55 6.96
N ARG A 184 -10.80 4.72 6.45
CA ARG A 184 -12.22 4.75 6.81
C ARG A 184 -12.52 3.85 8.00
N ARG A 185 -13.32 4.35 8.96
CA ARG A 185 -13.75 3.60 10.15
C ARG A 185 -15.22 3.88 10.48
#